data_c81fdccfdbf200e7adf9e27d97e49e74
#
_entry.id   c81fdccfdbf200e7adf9e27d97e49e74
#
_cell.length_a   1.000
_cell.length_b   1.000
_cell.length_c   1.000
_cell.angle_alpha   90.00
_cell.angle_beta   90.00
_cell.angle_gamma   90.00
#
_symmetry.space_group_name_H-M   'P 1'
#
loop_
_entity.id
_entity.type
_entity.pdbx_description
1 polymer ?
#
loop_
_entity_poly.entity_id
_entity_poly.type
_entity_poly.pdbx_seq_one_letter_code
_entity_poly.pdbx_strand_id
1 'polypeptide(L)'
;MLTKPKLIQRRAQPYVAIRTKVPIPFGALLPPMWDEVHAWLVSRNLTAAGAPFIRYLTTDMETRLDIEVGFPVATAVTGDGRISAGILPAGSYAVLEYTGPYEGEGVFKANVAMMEWAMEKDIVWQISTKDKVEWWGARIEYYLTDPASELDSNKWQTQLAFLVA
;
A
#
# COMPACT_ATOMS: atom_id res chain seq x y z
N MET A 1 -6.47 5.17 -16.82
CA MET A 1 -6.04 4.00 -17.63
C MET A 1 -5.52 2.90 -16.71
N LEU A 2 -5.97 1.67 -16.93
CA LEU A 2 -5.56 0.51 -16.14
C LEU A 2 -4.71 -0.44 -16.98
N THR A 3 -3.61 -0.96 -16.40
CA THR A 3 -2.91 -2.08 -17.01
C THR A 3 -3.64 -3.39 -16.68
N LYS A 4 -3.36 -4.44 -17.43
CA LYS A 4 -3.87 -5.77 -17.14
C LYS A 4 -3.12 -6.34 -15.92
N PRO A 5 -3.81 -6.93 -14.94
CA PRO A 5 -3.14 -7.55 -13.80
C PRO A 5 -2.20 -8.67 -14.22
N LYS A 6 -1.09 -8.81 -13.49
CA LYS A 6 -0.11 -9.89 -13.71
C LYS A 6 0.50 -10.33 -12.39
N LEU A 7 1.07 -11.53 -12.36
CA LEU A 7 1.79 -12.04 -11.21
C LEU A 7 3.28 -11.72 -11.31
N ILE A 8 3.86 -11.22 -10.21
CA ILE A 8 5.27 -10.90 -10.10
C ILE A 8 5.81 -11.52 -8.83
N GLN A 9 6.99 -12.17 -8.90
CA GLN A 9 7.71 -12.63 -7.71
C GLN A 9 8.45 -11.47 -7.09
N ARG A 10 8.31 -11.28 -5.77
CA ARG A 10 8.99 -10.24 -5.01
C ARG A 10 9.74 -10.84 -3.82
N ARG A 11 10.88 -10.23 -3.51
CA ARG A 11 11.62 -10.53 -2.29
C ARG A 11 10.95 -9.87 -1.11
N ALA A 12 11.28 -10.32 0.11
CA ALA A 12 10.88 -9.64 1.32
C ALA A 12 11.39 -8.19 1.30
N GLN A 13 10.51 -7.24 1.67
CA GLN A 13 10.82 -5.81 1.62
C GLN A 13 10.66 -5.18 3.00
N PRO A 14 11.77 -4.79 3.64
CA PRO A 14 11.70 -4.01 4.89
C PRO A 14 11.02 -2.66 4.67
N TYR A 15 10.32 -2.19 5.67
CA TYR A 15 9.67 -0.88 5.63
C TYR A 15 9.53 -0.27 7.02
N VAL A 16 9.24 1.02 7.06
CA VAL A 16 8.82 1.74 8.27
C VAL A 16 7.50 2.44 8.00
N ALA A 17 6.65 2.49 9.00
CA ALA A 17 5.29 3.01 8.83
C ALA A 17 4.67 3.49 10.14
N ILE A 18 3.63 4.30 9.99
CA ILE A 18 2.69 4.60 11.06
C ILE A 18 1.47 3.70 10.86
N ARG A 19 1.13 2.93 11.89
CA ARG A 19 -0.11 2.15 11.91
C ARG A 19 -1.21 2.96 12.56
N THR A 20 -2.35 3.02 11.90
CA THR A 20 -3.50 3.78 12.39
C THR A 20 -4.81 3.21 11.87
N LYS A 21 -5.89 3.54 12.57
CA LYS A 21 -7.25 3.28 12.09
C LYS A 21 -7.84 4.58 11.57
N VAL A 22 -8.36 4.56 10.36
CA VAL A 22 -8.88 5.76 9.69
C VAL A 22 -10.31 5.55 9.22
N PRO A 23 -11.13 6.61 9.24
CA PRO A 23 -12.47 6.56 8.64
C PRO A 23 -12.38 6.59 7.11
N ILE A 24 -13.49 6.32 6.43
CA ILE A 24 -13.60 6.50 4.99
C ILE A 24 -14.46 7.74 4.73
N PRO A 25 -14.01 8.70 3.89
CA PRO A 25 -12.73 8.78 3.19
C PRO A 25 -11.58 9.24 4.10
N PHE A 26 -10.35 8.88 3.77
CA PHE A 26 -9.18 9.17 4.60
C PHE A 26 -8.01 9.83 3.83
N GLY A 27 -8.17 10.12 2.54
CA GLY A 27 -7.08 10.63 1.70
C GLY A 27 -6.37 11.85 2.26
N ALA A 28 -7.10 12.79 2.86
CA ALA A 28 -6.52 14.00 3.43
C ALA A 28 -5.66 13.75 4.67
N LEU A 29 -5.79 12.58 5.30
CA LEU A 29 -5.02 12.22 6.50
C LEU A 29 -3.64 11.65 6.16
N LEU A 30 -3.42 11.22 4.92
CA LEU A 30 -2.21 10.51 4.50
C LEU A 30 -0.97 11.39 4.39
N PRO A 31 -1.01 12.56 3.70
CA PRO A 31 0.19 13.35 3.50
C PRO A 31 0.92 13.73 4.79
N PRO A 32 0.26 14.17 5.86
CA PRO A 32 0.94 14.45 7.13
C PRO A 32 1.63 13.22 7.72
N MET A 33 1.05 12.03 7.56
CA MET A 33 1.66 10.78 8.06
C MET A 33 2.90 10.40 7.26
N TRP A 34 2.86 10.50 5.94
CA TRP A 34 4.06 10.29 5.12
C TRP A 34 5.15 11.31 5.44
N ASP A 35 4.79 12.57 5.67
CA ASP A 35 5.74 13.60 6.06
C ASP A 35 6.42 13.25 7.38
N GLU A 36 5.68 12.74 8.35
CA GLU A 36 6.23 12.32 9.64
C GLU A 36 7.20 11.14 9.48
N VAL A 37 6.85 10.13 8.69
CA VAL A 37 7.74 8.98 8.41
C VAL A 37 8.98 9.44 7.68
N HIS A 38 8.84 10.31 6.70
CA HIS A 38 9.97 10.86 5.95
C HIS A 38 10.92 11.65 6.86
N ALA A 39 10.38 12.50 7.74
CA ALA A 39 11.18 13.26 8.69
C ALA A 39 11.95 12.32 9.65
N TRP A 40 11.33 11.23 10.07
CA TRP A 40 12.01 10.22 10.89
C TRP A 40 13.18 9.57 10.15
N LEU A 41 12.97 9.21 8.86
CA LEU A 41 14.03 8.66 8.01
C LEU A 41 15.21 9.65 7.91
N VAL A 42 14.93 10.92 7.62
CA VAL A 42 15.95 11.97 7.52
C VAL A 42 16.72 12.09 8.83
N SER A 43 16.04 12.07 9.98
CA SER A 43 16.67 12.16 11.30
C SER A 43 17.62 11.00 11.60
N ARG A 44 17.46 9.88 10.92
CA ARG A 44 18.27 8.66 11.08
C ARG A 44 19.28 8.47 9.95
N ASN A 45 19.43 9.46 9.06
CA ASN A 45 20.29 9.38 7.87
C ASN A 45 19.91 8.20 6.96
N LEU A 46 18.61 7.91 6.88
CA LEU A 46 18.05 6.84 6.04
C LEU A 46 17.34 7.45 4.84
N THR A 47 17.38 6.72 3.73
CA THR A 47 16.68 7.09 2.50
C THR A 47 15.64 6.04 2.18
N ALA A 48 14.45 6.47 1.74
CA ALA A 48 13.43 5.55 1.27
C ALA A 48 13.95 4.77 0.06
N ALA A 49 13.67 3.47 0.02
CA ALA A 49 14.10 2.59 -1.06
C ALA A 49 13.09 2.54 -2.22
N GLY A 50 11.99 3.26 -2.12
CA GLY A 50 10.95 3.29 -3.15
C GLY A 50 9.82 4.22 -2.77
N ALA A 51 8.70 4.09 -3.48
CA ALA A 51 7.54 4.97 -3.35
C ALA A 51 6.82 4.81 -2.01
N PRO A 52 6.18 5.90 -1.53
CA PRO A 52 5.29 5.80 -0.37
C PRO A 52 4.13 4.87 -0.65
N PHE A 53 3.60 4.26 0.40
CA PHE A 53 2.53 3.29 0.26
C PHE A 53 1.54 3.31 1.42
N ILE A 54 0.38 2.72 1.17
CA ILE A 54 -0.57 2.28 2.18
C ILE A 54 -0.60 0.75 2.14
N ARG A 55 -0.46 0.13 3.32
CA ARG A 55 -0.75 -1.30 3.50
C ARG A 55 -2.06 -1.45 4.24
N TYR A 56 -3.02 -2.12 3.62
CA TYR A 56 -4.30 -2.45 4.25
C TYR A 56 -4.14 -3.73 5.04
N LEU A 57 -4.26 -3.65 6.36
CA LEU A 57 -4.20 -4.82 7.23
C LEU A 57 -5.53 -5.56 7.22
N THR A 58 -6.63 -4.80 7.29
CA THR A 58 -7.98 -5.32 7.15
C THR A 58 -8.77 -4.48 6.17
N THR A 59 -9.72 -5.10 5.48
CA THR A 59 -10.70 -4.41 4.64
C THR A 59 -12.13 -4.73 5.07
N ASP A 60 -12.26 -5.54 6.10
CA ASP A 60 -13.52 -5.96 6.67
C ASP A 60 -13.96 -4.91 7.70
N MET A 61 -14.70 -3.90 7.24
CA MET A 61 -14.93 -2.74 8.05
C MET A 61 -16.26 -2.12 7.92
N GLU A 62 -16.87 -1.97 9.05
CA GLU A 62 -18.09 -1.16 9.14
C GLU A 62 -17.77 0.33 9.27
N THR A 63 -16.71 0.72 9.99
CA THR A 63 -16.47 2.13 10.33
C THR A 63 -15.05 2.63 10.09
N ARG A 64 -14.01 1.80 10.21
CA ARG A 64 -12.60 2.24 10.13
C ARG A 64 -11.70 1.18 9.48
N LEU A 65 -10.72 1.64 8.68
CA LEU A 65 -9.68 0.80 8.09
C LEU A 65 -8.46 0.76 9.01
N ASP A 66 -7.91 -0.43 9.23
CA ASP A 66 -6.64 -0.59 9.92
C ASP A 66 -5.55 -0.62 8.84
N ILE A 67 -4.72 0.41 8.82
CA ILE A 67 -3.71 0.62 7.78
C ILE A 67 -2.34 0.93 8.35
N GLU A 68 -1.33 0.72 7.53
CA GLU A 68 0.01 1.24 7.73
C GLU A 68 0.34 2.22 6.60
N VAL A 69 0.89 3.37 6.97
CA VAL A 69 1.28 4.44 6.03
C VAL A 69 2.78 4.60 6.13
N GLY A 70 3.51 4.30 5.06
CA GLY A 70 4.95 4.27 5.18
C GLY A 70 5.75 4.31 3.89
N PHE A 71 7.03 3.95 4.05
CA PHE A 71 8.02 3.89 2.98
C PHE A 71 8.83 2.60 3.09
N PRO A 72 9.19 1.98 1.95
CA PRO A 72 10.15 0.90 1.97
C PRO A 72 11.55 1.42 2.33
N VAL A 73 12.35 0.57 2.96
CA VAL A 73 13.75 0.85 3.26
C VAL A 73 14.64 -0.30 2.75
N ALA A 74 15.91 -0.02 2.47
CA ALA A 74 16.79 -0.99 1.84
C ALA A 74 17.15 -2.15 2.78
N THR A 75 17.31 -1.87 4.08
CA THR A 75 17.67 -2.88 5.10
C THR A 75 16.74 -2.72 6.30
N ALA A 76 16.53 -3.82 7.02
CA ALA A 76 15.71 -3.82 8.22
C ALA A 76 16.28 -2.85 9.27
N VAL A 77 15.39 -2.08 9.88
CA VAL A 77 15.72 -1.12 10.92
C VAL A 77 14.81 -1.33 12.13
N THR A 78 15.14 -0.71 13.24
CA THR A 78 14.30 -0.71 14.44
C THR A 78 13.49 0.58 14.47
N GLY A 79 12.19 0.46 14.63
CA GLY A 79 11.30 1.61 14.79
C GLY A 79 11.39 2.22 16.18
N ASP A 80 10.72 3.36 16.36
CA ASP A 80 10.69 4.07 17.62
C ASP A 80 9.44 4.97 17.65
N GLY A 81 8.84 5.12 18.83
CA GLY A 81 7.62 5.91 18.99
C GLY A 81 6.47 5.34 18.17
N ARG A 82 5.81 6.22 17.37
CA ARG A 82 4.75 5.76 16.47
C ARG A 82 5.26 5.19 15.15
N ILE A 83 6.57 5.26 14.89
CA ILE A 83 7.14 4.66 13.69
C ILE A 83 7.50 3.22 14.00
N SER A 84 6.82 2.29 13.37
CA SER A 84 7.09 0.86 13.51
C SER A 84 7.81 0.34 12.27
N ALA A 85 8.62 -0.67 12.47
CA ALA A 85 9.31 -1.38 11.39
C ALA A 85 8.60 -2.70 11.10
N GLY A 86 8.58 -3.08 9.84
CA GLY A 86 8.01 -4.34 9.40
C GLY A 86 8.70 -4.86 8.16
N ILE A 87 8.24 -6.02 7.69
CA ILE A 87 8.75 -6.65 6.46
C ILE A 87 7.55 -7.11 5.65
N LEU A 88 7.44 -6.62 4.42
CA LEU A 88 6.49 -7.15 3.47
C LEU A 88 6.96 -8.54 3.04
N PRO A 89 6.09 -9.56 3.07
CA PRO A 89 6.51 -10.93 2.78
C PRO A 89 7.06 -11.11 1.37
N ALA A 90 8.04 -11.98 1.20
CA ALA A 90 8.40 -12.50 -0.10
C ALA A 90 7.26 -13.37 -0.63
N GLY A 91 7.09 -13.39 -1.93
CA GLY A 91 6.09 -14.27 -2.56
C GLY A 91 5.62 -13.75 -3.89
N SER A 92 4.52 -14.32 -4.36
CA SER A 92 3.88 -13.94 -5.61
C SER A 92 2.84 -12.86 -5.34
N TYR A 93 2.96 -11.75 -6.05
CA TYR A 93 2.03 -10.63 -5.95
C TYR A 93 1.28 -10.44 -7.26
N ALA A 94 -0.02 -10.26 -7.17
CA ALA A 94 -0.79 -9.75 -8.29
C ALA A 94 -0.62 -8.24 -8.33
N VAL A 95 -0.23 -7.71 -9.47
CA VAL A 95 0.11 -6.30 -9.65
C VAL A 95 -0.71 -5.69 -10.77
N LEU A 96 -1.19 -4.48 -10.54
CA LEU A 96 -1.99 -3.70 -11.49
C LEU A 96 -1.59 -2.23 -11.34
N GLU A 97 -1.41 -1.52 -12.44
CA GLU A 97 -1.13 -0.09 -12.42
C GLU A 97 -2.31 0.72 -12.94
N TYR A 98 -2.58 1.81 -12.25
CA TYR A 98 -3.56 2.81 -12.62
C TYR A 98 -2.87 4.14 -12.90
N THR A 99 -3.20 4.78 -14.01
CA THR A 99 -2.73 6.13 -14.33
C THR A 99 -3.91 7.09 -14.27
N GLY A 100 -3.81 8.08 -13.42
CA GLY A 100 -4.82 9.10 -13.16
C GLY A 100 -4.73 9.68 -11.76
N PRO A 101 -5.66 10.59 -11.39
CA PRO A 101 -5.65 11.23 -10.07
C PRO A 101 -5.72 10.23 -8.92
N TYR A 102 -5.05 10.54 -7.81
CA TYR A 102 -5.09 9.73 -6.61
C TYR A 102 -6.45 9.82 -5.90
N GLU A 103 -7.14 10.93 -6.08
CA GLU A 103 -8.49 11.13 -5.54
C GLU A 103 -9.55 10.73 -6.57
N GLY A 104 -10.75 10.44 -6.08
CA GLY A 104 -11.88 10.05 -6.92
C GLY A 104 -12.03 8.55 -7.07
N GLU A 105 -12.69 8.12 -8.14
CA GLU A 105 -13.08 6.72 -8.30
C GLU A 105 -12.04 5.82 -8.98
N GLY A 106 -10.95 6.41 -9.53
CA GLY A 106 -9.99 5.66 -10.34
C GLY A 106 -9.31 4.52 -9.59
N VAL A 107 -8.80 4.81 -8.40
CA VAL A 107 -8.15 3.79 -7.56
C VAL A 107 -9.15 2.74 -7.08
N PHE A 108 -10.37 3.14 -6.77
CA PHE A 108 -11.45 2.22 -6.42
C PHE A 108 -11.75 1.26 -7.58
N LYS A 109 -11.89 1.79 -8.79
CA LYS A 109 -12.11 0.97 -10.00
C LYS A 109 -10.95 0.01 -10.26
N ALA A 110 -9.71 0.45 -9.99
CA ALA A 110 -8.55 -0.41 -10.08
C ALA A 110 -8.63 -1.59 -9.11
N ASN A 111 -9.05 -1.34 -7.87
CA ASN A 111 -9.28 -2.40 -6.88
C ASN A 111 -10.35 -3.39 -7.34
N VAL A 112 -11.46 -2.90 -7.86
CA VAL A 112 -12.53 -3.76 -8.41
C VAL A 112 -11.99 -4.62 -9.54
N ALA A 113 -11.26 -4.03 -10.48
CA ALA A 113 -10.68 -4.77 -11.61
C ALA A 113 -9.71 -5.87 -11.15
N MET A 114 -8.91 -5.60 -10.12
CA MET A 114 -8.01 -6.60 -9.53
C MET A 114 -8.79 -7.77 -8.95
N MET A 115 -9.84 -7.50 -8.19
CA MET A 115 -10.65 -8.53 -7.56
C MET A 115 -11.41 -9.37 -8.59
N GLU A 116 -11.97 -8.76 -9.62
CA GLU A 116 -12.65 -9.48 -10.70
C GLU A 116 -11.69 -10.38 -11.48
N TRP A 117 -10.51 -9.85 -11.82
CA TRP A 117 -9.48 -10.62 -12.51
C TRP A 117 -9.06 -11.85 -11.69
N ALA A 118 -8.89 -11.69 -10.38
CA ALA A 118 -8.52 -12.79 -9.49
C ALA A 118 -9.61 -13.87 -9.46
N MET A 119 -10.88 -13.48 -9.44
CA MET A 119 -12.00 -14.42 -9.48
C MET A 119 -12.00 -15.21 -10.79
N GLU A 120 -11.78 -14.56 -11.92
CA GLU A 120 -11.72 -15.22 -13.24
C GLU A 120 -10.56 -16.20 -13.34
N LYS A 121 -9.45 -15.93 -12.65
CA LYS A 121 -8.23 -16.77 -12.69
C LYS A 121 -8.13 -17.74 -11.53
N ASP A 122 -9.16 -17.84 -10.70
CA ASP A 122 -9.15 -18.69 -9.50
C ASP A 122 -7.97 -18.40 -8.57
N ILE A 123 -7.57 -17.14 -8.48
CA ILE A 123 -6.49 -16.70 -7.59
C ILE A 123 -7.02 -16.56 -6.18
N VAL A 124 -6.27 -17.14 -5.23
CA VAL A 124 -6.58 -17.06 -3.81
C VAL A 124 -5.61 -16.09 -3.15
N TRP A 125 -6.15 -15.11 -2.44
CA TRP A 125 -5.34 -14.14 -1.70
C TRP A 125 -4.79 -14.74 -0.41
N GLN A 126 -3.62 -14.27 0.00
CA GLN A 126 -3.05 -14.64 1.30
C GLN A 126 -3.79 -13.86 2.39
N ILE A 127 -4.79 -14.50 2.97
CA ILE A 127 -5.63 -13.94 4.03
C ILE A 127 -5.69 -14.94 5.18
N SER A 128 -5.58 -14.43 6.42
CA SER A 128 -5.84 -15.23 7.62
C SER A 128 -7.05 -14.64 8.35
N THR A 129 -7.82 -15.51 9.00
CA THR A 129 -8.99 -15.08 9.76
C THR A 129 -8.69 -15.21 11.24
N LYS A 130 -8.89 -14.12 11.99
CA LYS A 130 -8.73 -14.09 13.45
C LYS A 130 -9.87 -13.28 14.04
N ASP A 131 -10.58 -13.85 15.01
CA ASP A 131 -11.72 -13.22 15.68
C ASP A 131 -12.77 -12.70 14.68
N LYS A 132 -13.06 -13.50 13.65
CA LYS A 132 -14.00 -13.20 12.56
C LYS A 132 -13.57 -12.03 11.66
N VAL A 133 -12.33 -11.55 11.79
CA VAL A 133 -11.76 -10.50 10.94
C VAL A 133 -10.78 -11.12 9.98
N GLU A 134 -10.85 -10.72 8.71
CA GLU A 134 -9.90 -11.12 7.69
C GLU A 134 -8.69 -10.18 7.69
N TRP A 135 -7.52 -10.78 7.87
CA TRP A 135 -6.24 -10.07 7.86
C TRP A 135 -5.49 -10.41 6.58
N TRP A 136 -5.17 -9.39 5.81
CA TRP A 136 -4.42 -9.55 4.57
C TRP A 136 -2.94 -9.78 4.85
N GLY A 137 -2.35 -10.77 4.19
CA GLY A 137 -0.92 -11.03 4.26
C GLY A 137 -0.11 -9.85 3.72
N ALA A 138 -0.52 -9.32 2.56
CA ALA A 138 -0.09 -8.02 2.07
C ALA A 138 -1.08 -7.52 1.02
N ARG A 139 -1.63 -6.33 1.23
CA ARG A 139 -2.47 -5.63 0.27
C ARG A 139 -2.03 -4.17 0.27
N ILE A 140 -1.37 -3.75 -0.81
CA ILE A 140 -0.62 -2.51 -0.81
C ILE A 140 -1.01 -1.65 -2.01
N GLU A 141 -1.09 -0.33 -1.77
CA GLU A 141 -1.18 0.69 -2.81
C GLU A 141 0.08 1.55 -2.73
N TYR A 142 0.88 1.54 -3.80
CA TYR A 142 2.05 2.39 -3.94
C TYR A 142 1.68 3.62 -4.76
N TYR A 143 2.09 4.79 -4.31
CA TYR A 143 1.88 6.05 -5.00
C TYR A 143 3.17 6.45 -5.71
N LEU A 144 3.30 6.06 -6.98
CA LEU A 144 4.57 6.08 -7.71
C LEU A 144 5.00 7.47 -8.14
N THR A 145 4.05 8.40 -8.29
CA THR A 145 4.33 9.75 -8.76
C THR A 145 4.20 10.77 -7.64
N ASP A 146 5.27 11.55 -7.43
CA ASP A 146 5.24 12.67 -6.48
C ASP A 146 4.44 13.83 -7.10
N PRO A 147 3.33 14.25 -6.48
CA PRO A 147 2.55 15.38 -6.97
C PRO A 147 3.34 16.69 -7.09
N ALA A 148 4.42 16.85 -6.31
CA ALA A 148 5.28 18.02 -6.41
C ALA A 148 6.14 18.01 -7.67
N SER A 149 6.46 16.81 -8.20
CA SER A 149 7.27 16.62 -9.40
C SER A 149 6.44 16.59 -10.68
N GLU A 150 5.18 16.15 -10.61
CA GLU A 150 4.26 16.10 -11.75
C GLU A 150 2.95 16.79 -11.37
N LEU A 151 2.72 17.95 -11.93
CA LEU A 151 1.54 18.78 -11.60
C LEU A 151 0.27 18.31 -12.30
N ASP A 152 0.39 17.52 -13.37
CA ASP A 152 -0.76 16.95 -14.09
C ASP A 152 -1.19 15.65 -13.42
N SER A 153 -2.27 15.72 -12.63
CA SER A 153 -2.80 14.56 -11.91
C SER A 153 -3.24 13.41 -12.82
N ASN A 154 -3.52 13.69 -14.09
CA ASN A 154 -3.89 12.65 -15.06
C ASN A 154 -2.70 11.75 -15.42
N LYS A 155 -1.48 12.13 -15.06
CA LYS A 155 -0.25 11.35 -15.30
C LYS A 155 0.23 10.61 -14.06
N TRP A 156 -0.40 10.81 -12.91
CA TRP A 156 0.01 10.14 -11.67
C TRP A 156 -0.25 8.64 -11.77
N GLN A 157 0.63 7.86 -11.17
CA GLN A 157 0.57 6.40 -11.22
C GLN A 157 0.43 5.80 -9.83
N THR A 158 -0.50 4.86 -9.70
CA THR A 158 -0.71 4.05 -8.51
C THR A 158 -0.48 2.59 -8.89
N GLN A 159 0.26 1.85 -8.08
CA GLN A 159 0.41 0.41 -8.25
C GLN A 159 -0.29 -0.32 -7.12
N LEU A 160 -1.19 -1.23 -7.46
CA LEU A 160 -1.74 -2.18 -6.52
C LEU A 160 -0.87 -3.43 -6.51
N ALA A 161 -0.58 -3.97 -5.33
CA ALA A 161 0.18 -5.20 -5.17
C ALA A 161 -0.42 -6.03 -4.03
N PHE A 162 -1.02 -7.16 -4.37
CA PHE A 162 -1.73 -8.04 -3.43
C PHE A 162 -1.06 -9.41 -3.39
N LEU A 163 -0.68 -9.86 -2.21
CA LEU A 163 -0.01 -11.15 -2.02
C LEU A 163 -0.97 -12.31 -2.27
N VAL A 164 -0.52 -13.24 -3.08
CA VAL A 164 -1.25 -14.46 -3.43
C VAL A 164 -0.86 -15.57 -2.47
N ALA A 165 -1.83 -16.41 -2.11
CA ALA A 165 -1.62 -17.55 -1.25
C ALA A 165 -0.70 -18.61 -1.89
#